data_dc2a5b26b9b1e850b3fd428f391af94d
#
_entry.id   dc2a5b26b9b1e850b3fd428f391af94d
#
_cell.length_a   1.000
_cell.length_b   1.000
_cell.length_c   1.000
_cell.angle_alpha   90.00
_cell.angle_beta   90.00
_cell.angle_gamma   90.00
#
_symmetry.space_group_name_H-M   'P 1'
#
loop_
_entity.id
_entity.type
_entity.pdbx_description
1 polymer ?
#
loop_
_entity_poly.entity_id
_entity_poly.type
_entity_poly.pdbx_seq_one_letter_code
_entity_poly.pdbx_strand_id
1 'polypeptide(L)'
;MASINKKLFSHLNVEDSDPVWEKFAEVEFSKKNIFSDNKAYLVEDGLVRKYYINNTSDIDTEVCAEFYFPGDIFTVGTHGSEGIFESISSGLAWEITLDEVKEMFVVNPECRFVQNYYLSRKLNAAMKREMLLLKNTPQDLYEYLLSHKPHYIQNIPLKYLASYIGVTPISLSRIRKRIS
;
A
#
# COMPACT_ATOMS: atom_id res chain seq x y z
N MET A 1 -2.73 9.67 25.27
CA MET A 1 -2.91 8.69 24.19
C MET A 1 -3.01 9.48 22.90
N ALA A 2 -2.21 9.16 21.90
CA ALA A 2 -2.38 9.75 20.58
C ALA A 2 -3.77 9.36 20.07
N SER A 3 -4.41 10.19 19.30
CA SER A 3 -5.70 9.91 18.67
C SER A 3 -5.49 9.86 17.16
N ILE A 4 -6.13 8.88 16.55
CA ILE A 4 -6.09 8.66 15.10
C ILE A 4 -6.41 9.96 14.34
N ASN A 5 -5.62 10.31 13.34
CA ASN A 5 -5.91 11.45 12.48
C ASN A 5 -7.01 11.09 11.45
N LYS A 6 -8.27 11.13 11.90
CA LYS A 6 -9.46 10.73 11.13
C LYS A 6 -9.58 11.44 9.77
N LYS A 7 -9.02 12.65 9.65
CA LYS A 7 -9.03 13.40 8.37
C LYS A 7 -8.27 12.69 7.26
N LEU A 8 -7.20 11.96 7.57
CA LEU A 8 -6.47 11.15 6.59
C LEU A 8 -7.33 10.03 6.01
N PHE A 9 -8.29 9.56 6.78
CA PHE A 9 -9.15 8.42 6.45
C PHE A 9 -10.58 8.84 6.08
N SER A 10 -10.83 10.12 5.81
CA SER A 10 -12.14 10.65 5.43
C SER A 10 -12.77 9.95 4.21
N HIS A 11 -11.93 9.39 3.35
CA HIS A 11 -12.37 8.60 2.19
C HIS A 11 -13.05 7.28 2.56
N LEU A 12 -12.95 6.83 3.82
CA LEU A 12 -13.69 5.67 4.33
C LEU A 12 -15.16 5.99 4.62
N ASN A 13 -15.50 7.27 4.65
CA ASN A 13 -16.86 7.75 4.94
C ASN A 13 -17.41 7.23 6.28
N VAL A 14 -16.54 7.13 7.28
CA VAL A 14 -16.86 6.78 8.67
C VAL A 14 -16.91 8.08 9.46
N GLU A 15 -18.00 8.30 10.21
CA GLU A 15 -18.14 9.50 11.03
C GLU A 15 -17.06 9.57 12.12
N ASP A 16 -16.60 10.78 12.44
CA ASP A 16 -15.57 11.01 13.46
C ASP A 16 -16.01 10.54 14.85
N SER A 17 -17.31 10.51 15.11
CA SER A 17 -17.92 10.04 16.36
C SER A 17 -18.11 8.53 16.41
N ASP A 18 -17.87 7.79 15.32
CA ASP A 18 -18.11 6.35 15.28
C ASP A 18 -17.19 5.62 16.26
N PRO A 19 -17.73 4.77 17.15
CA PRO A 19 -16.94 4.03 18.14
C PRO A 19 -15.97 3.03 17.50
N VAL A 20 -16.06 2.77 16.21
CA VAL A 20 -15.10 1.94 15.49
C VAL A 20 -13.65 2.42 15.63
N TRP A 21 -13.45 3.73 15.74
CA TRP A 21 -12.12 4.32 15.90
C TRP A 21 -11.44 3.92 17.22
N GLU A 22 -12.21 3.57 18.25
CA GLU A 22 -11.69 3.13 19.55
C GLU A 22 -11.11 1.70 19.51
N LYS A 23 -11.45 0.92 18.48
CA LYS A 23 -10.94 -0.45 18.28
C LYS A 23 -9.53 -0.50 17.70
N PHE A 24 -9.05 0.60 17.16
CA PHE A 24 -7.72 0.65 16.57
C PHE A 24 -6.65 0.88 17.62
N ALA A 25 -5.60 0.06 17.60
CA ALA A 25 -4.41 0.22 18.44
C ALA A 25 -3.31 0.95 17.68
N GLU A 26 -2.61 1.85 18.36
CA GLU A 26 -1.46 2.57 17.83
C GLU A 26 -0.24 1.65 17.70
N VAL A 27 0.44 1.72 16.56
CA VAL A 27 1.67 0.97 16.26
C VAL A 27 2.71 1.89 15.64
N GLU A 28 3.75 2.19 16.40
CA GLU A 28 4.97 2.79 15.85
C GLU A 28 5.81 1.72 15.17
N PHE A 29 6.35 2.03 14.01
CA PHE A 29 7.23 1.13 13.29
C PHE A 29 8.53 1.81 12.83
N SER A 30 9.61 1.07 12.88
CA SER A 30 10.89 1.47 12.32
C SER A 30 11.05 0.99 10.88
N LYS A 31 12.03 1.53 10.19
CA LYS A 31 12.40 1.06 8.83
C LYS A 31 12.71 -0.43 8.82
N LYS A 32 12.24 -1.15 7.80
CA LYS A 32 12.33 -2.61 7.63
C LYS A 32 11.48 -3.44 8.60
N ASN A 33 10.51 -2.82 9.28
CA ASN A 33 9.54 -3.58 10.03
C ASN A 33 8.66 -4.41 9.10
N ILE A 34 8.46 -5.68 9.44
CA ILE A 34 7.51 -6.58 8.75
C ILE A 34 6.21 -6.58 9.55
N PHE A 35 5.10 -6.34 8.87
CA PHE A 35 3.79 -6.24 9.49
C PHE A 35 3.19 -7.63 9.74
N SER A 36 2.53 -7.77 10.89
CA SER A 36 1.97 -9.04 11.38
C SER A 36 0.75 -9.49 10.59
N ASP A 37 0.55 -10.80 10.50
CA ASP A 37 -0.60 -11.43 9.87
C ASP A 37 -1.91 -11.21 10.65
N ASN A 38 -3.03 -11.44 9.96
CA ASN A 38 -4.41 -11.34 10.48
C ASN A 38 -4.80 -9.95 10.99
N LYS A 39 -4.24 -8.90 10.40
CA LYS A 39 -4.52 -7.51 10.77
C LYS A 39 -4.79 -6.62 9.56
N ALA A 40 -5.56 -5.55 9.80
CA ALA A 40 -5.66 -4.39 8.94
C ALA A 40 -4.89 -3.21 9.56
N TYR A 41 -4.28 -2.41 8.72
CA TYR A 41 -3.46 -1.27 9.09
C TYR A 41 -3.90 -0.01 8.36
N LEU A 42 -4.07 1.08 9.09
CA LEU A 42 -4.25 2.44 8.56
C LEU A 42 -2.91 3.16 8.71
N VAL A 43 -2.28 3.56 7.60
CA VAL A 43 -1.00 4.28 7.64
C VAL A 43 -1.24 5.74 7.97
N GLU A 44 -0.74 6.22 9.10
CA GLU A 44 -0.84 7.64 9.48
C GLU A 44 0.40 8.42 9.08
N ASP A 45 1.56 7.83 9.23
CA ASP A 45 2.84 8.38 8.78
C ASP A 45 3.76 7.27 8.27
N GLY A 46 4.73 7.65 7.45
CA GLY A 46 5.69 6.73 6.87
C GLY A 46 5.28 6.13 5.52
N LEU A 47 6.02 5.13 5.09
CA LEU A 47 5.84 4.48 3.79
C LEU A 47 6.04 2.98 3.92
N VAL A 48 5.07 2.21 3.43
CA VAL A 48 5.07 0.74 3.43
C VAL A 48 5.04 0.23 1.99
N ARG A 49 5.72 -0.88 1.72
CA ARG A 49 5.65 -1.59 0.44
C ARG A 49 5.07 -2.99 0.62
N LYS A 50 4.38 -3.48 -0.40
CA LYS A 50 4.10 -4.90 -0.60
C LYS A 50 5.04 -5.42 -1.68
N TYR A 51 5.70 -6.57 -1.42
CA TYR A 51 6.55 -7.24 -2.41
C TYR A 51 6.40 -8.75 -2.34
N TYR A 52 6.80 -9.40 -3.42
CA TYR A 52 6.88 -10.85 -3.53
C TYR A 52 8.33 -11.25 -3.70
N ILE A 53 8.68 -12.45 -3.24
CA ILE A 53 9.98 -13.07 -3.51
C ILE A 53 9.83 -13.91 -4.77
N ASN A 54 10.61 -13.60 -5.79
CA ASN A 54 10.67 -14.39 -7.00
C ASN A 54 11.84 -15.38 -6.90
N ASN A 55 11.52 -16.67 -6.80
CA ASN A 55 12.47 -17.78 -6.64
C ASN A 55 12.78 -18.48 -7.98
N THR A 56 12.54 -17.82 -9.12
CA THR A 56 12.76 -18.44 -10.46
C THR A 56 14.20 -18.39 -10.95
N SER A 57 15.09 -17.76 -10.20
CA SER A 57 16.54 -17.67 -10.47
C SER A 57 17.32 -18.11 -9.23
N ASP A 58 18.60 -18.46 -9.40
CA ASP A 58 19.52 -18.82 -8.29
C ASP A 58 19.67 -17.73 -7.21
N ILE A 59 19.08 -16.58 -7.42
CA ILE A 59 19.07 -15.44 -6.50
C ILE A 59 17.63 -14.99 -6.29
N ASP A 60 17.18 -15.02 -5.03
CA ASP A 60 15.89 -14.45 -4.63
C ASP A 60 15.83 -12.96 -4.97
N THR A 61 14.86 -12.58 -5.78
CA THR A 61 14.64 -11.18 -6.15
C THR A 61 13.31 -10.66 -5.60
N GLU A 62 13.35 -9.47 -4.99
CA GLU A 62 12.16 -8.80 -4.48
C GLU A 62 11.44 -8.08 -5.61
N VAL A 63 10.17 -8.41 -5.85
CA VAL A 63 9.31 -7.74 -6.83
C VAL A 63 8.28 -6.87 -6.12
N CYS A 64 8.45 -5.55 -6.17
CA CYS A 64 7.52 -4.61 -5.55
C CYS A 64 6.19 -4.58 -6.31
N ALA A 65 5.10 -4.82 -5.59
CA ALA A 65 3.75 -4.85 -6.13
C ALA A 65 2.95 -3.57 -5.83
N GLU A 66 3.10 -3.01 -4.64
CA GLU A 66 2.30 -1.87 -4.18
C GLU A 66 3.04 -1.05 -3.13
N PHE A 67 2.65 0.21 -2.98
CA PHE A 67 3.12 1.12 -1.93
C PHE A 67 1.93 1.74 -1.23
N TYR A 68 2.08 1.95 0.09
CA TYR A 68 1.07 2.52 0.97
C TYR A 68 1.64 3.76 1.64
N PHE A 69 0.97 4.87 1.44
CA PHE A 69 1.30 6.21 1.95
C PHE A 69 0.36 6.60 3.10
N PRO A 70 0.62 7.69 3.80
CA PRO A 70 -0.33 8.23 4.78
C PRO A 70 -1.74 8.39 4.18
N GLY A 71 -2.74 7.85 4.88
CA GLY A 71 -4.12 7.73 4.43
C GLY A 71 -4.46 6.42 3.71
N ASP A 72 -3.49 5.59 3.34
CA ASP A 72 -3.75 4.28 2.76
C ASP A 72 -4.03 3.21 3.81
N ILE A 73 -4.72 2.15 3.35
CA ILE A 73 -5.06 0.97 4.15
C ILE A 73 -4.49 -0.26 3.48
N PHE A 74 -4.00 -1.20 4.29
CA PHE A 74 -3.66 -2.53 3.82
C PHE A 74 -4.04 -3.61 4.83
N THR A 75 -4.16 -4.83 4.36
CA THR A 75 -4.46 -6.02 5.18
C THR A 75 -3.41 -7.09 4.95
N VAL A 76 -3.01 -7.75 6.02
CA VAL A 76 -2.04 -8.85 6.02
C VAL A 76 -2.74 -10.12 6.48
N GLY A 77 -2.45 -11.26 5.85
CA GLY A 77 -3.01 -12.56 6.25
C GLY A 77 -4.42 -12.85 5.72
N THR A 78 -4.88 -12.14 4.69
CA THR A 78 -6.12 -12.51 3.97
C THR A 78 -5.85 -13.64 2.97
N HIS A 79 -6.83 -14.53 2.75
CA HIS A 79 -6.73 -15.60 1.75
C HIS A 79 -6.30 -15.03 0.38
N GLY A 80 -5.23 -15.57 -0.20
CA GLY A 80 -4.65 -15.11 -1.47
C GLY A 80 -3.76 -13.88 -1.37
N SER A 81 -3.50 -13.35 -0.18
CA SER A 81 -2.54 -12.25 0.00
C SER A 81 -1.12 -12.78 0.19
N GLU A 82 -0.62 -13.55 -0.77
CA GLU A 82 0.81 -13.84 -0.83
C GLU A 82 1.57 -12.53 -1.02
N GLY A 83 2.52 -12.25 -0.15
CA GLY A 83 3.36 -11.06 -0.23
C GLY A 83 3.73 -10.52 1.14
N ILE A 84 4.89 -9.94 1.20
CA ILE A 84 5.47 -9.40 2.42
C ILE A 84 5.20 -7.89 2.46
N PHE A 85 4.70 -7.40 3.59
CA PHE A 85 4.50 -5.98 3.85
C PHE A 85 5.64 -5.48 4.73
N GLU A 86 6.43 -4.56 4.20
CA GLU A 86 7.64 -4.03 4.86
C GLU A 86 7.64 -2.50 4.83
N SER A 87 8.00 -1.89 5.95
CA SER A 87 8.18 -0.44 6.02
C SER A 87 9.46 0.01 5.30
N ILE A 88 9.34 1.06 4.50
CA ILE A 88 10.47 1.72 3.82
C ILE A 88 11.09 2.80 4.71
N SER A 89 10.27 3.46 5.51
CA SER A 89 10.67 4.46 6.49
C SER A 89 10.15 4.11 7.88
N SER A 90 10.57 4.80 8.90
CA SER A 90 9.87 4.81 10.19
C SER A 90 8.54 5.55 10.04
N GLY A 91 7.57 5.28 10.91
CA GLY A 91 6.27 5.91 10.86
C GLY A 91 5.32 5.38 11.93
N LEU A 92 4.05 5.70 11.73
CA LEU A 92 2.94 5.39 12.62
C LEU A 92 1.80 4.77 11.83
N ALA A 93 1.21 3.70 12.36
CA ALA A 93 0.01 3.09 11.83
C ALA A 93 -0.98 2.79 12.97
N TRP A 94 -2.21 2.56 12.58
CA TRP A 94 -3.26 2.08 13.48
C TRP A 94 -3.67 0.70 13.02
N GLU A 95 -3.65 -0.28 13.93
CA GLU A 95 -3.97 -1.67 13.60
C GLU A 95 -5.26 -2.14 14.25
N ILE A 96 -5.94 -3.05 13.59
CA ILE A 96 -7.11 -3.78 14.07
C ILE A 96 -7.03 -5.23 13.56
N THR A 97 -7.49 -6.19 14.34
CA THR A 97 -7.54 -7.58 13.89
C THR A 97 -8.60 -7.78 12.80
N LEU A 98 -8.37 -8.72 11.88
CA LEU A 98 -9.36 -9.02 10.84
C LEU A 98 -10.64 -9.65 11.41
N ASP A 99 -10.58 -10.25 12.59
CA ASP A 99 -11.75 -10.80 13.26
C ASP A 99 -12.63 -9.68 13.84
N GLU A 100 -12.03 -8.67 14.46
CA GLU A 100 -12.75 -7.45 14.88
C GLU A 100 -13.38 -6.71 13.68
N VAL A 101 -12.68 -6.65 12.54
CA VAL A 101 -13.24 -6.09 11.29
C VAL A 101 -14.45 -6.90 10.83
N LYS A 102 -14.42 -8.23 10.89
CA LYS A 102 -15.56 -9.09 10.55
C LYS A 102 -16.75 -8.85 11.48
N GLU A 103 -16.50 -8.73 12.78
CA GLU A 103 -17.54 -8.42 13.77
C GLU A 103 -18.21 -7.08 13.47
N MET A 104 -17.42 -6.05 13.11
CA MET A 104 -17.98 -4.76 12.71
C MET A 104 -18.97 -4.87 11.55
N PHE A 105 -18.66 -5.70 10.54
CA PHE A 105 -19.56 -5.91 9.41
C PHE A 105 -20.85 -6.68 9.75
N VAL A 106 -20.84 -7.43 10.85
CA VAL A 106 -22.05 -8.09 11.36
C VAL A 106 -22.95 -7.09 12.09
N VAL A 107 -22.33 -6.22 12.91
CA VAL A 107 -23.04 -5.25 13.75
C VAL A 107 -23.52 -4.06 12.93
N ASN A 108 -22.75 -3.59 11.95
CA ASN A 108 -23.08 -2.43 11.12
C ASN A 108 -23.03 -2.79 9.62
N PRO A 109 -24.18 -3.11 9.01
CA PRO A 109 -24.24 -3.47 7.59
C PRO A 109 -23.75 -2.37 6.63
N GLU A 110 -23.80 -1.10 7.03
CA GLU A 110 -23.32 0.03 6.20
C GLU A 110 -21.80 -0.05 5.99
N CYS A 111 -21.06 -0.60 6.94
CA CYS A 111 -19.63 -0.85 6.80
C CYS A 111 -19.32 -1.78 5.62
N ARG A 112 -20.23 -2.67 5.22
CA ARG A 112 -20.06 -3.55 4.04
C ARG A 112 -20.06 -2.75 2.73
N PHE A 113 -20.82 -1.68 2.66
CA PHE A 113 -20.80 -0.81 1.47
C PHE A 113 -19.43 -0.14 1.33
N VAL A 114 -18.88 0.38 2.43
CA VAL A 114 -17.53 0.97 2.48
C VAL A 114 -16.47 -0.04 2.08
N GLN A 115 -16.54 -1.28 2.61
CA GLN A 115 -15.65 -2.36 2.23
C GLN A 115 -15.72 -2.66 0.73
N ASN A 116 -16.91 -2.84 0.18
CA ASN A 116 -17.10 -3.14 -1.24
C ASN A 116 -16.58 -2.01 -2.14
N TYR A 117 -16.83 -0.76 -1.77
CA TYR A 117 -16.32 0.39 -2.47
C TYR A 117 -14.79 0.42 -2.46
N TYR A 118 -14.17 0.19 -1.29
CA TYR A 118 -12.72 0.14 -1.14
C TYR A 118 -12.09 -1.00 -1.97
N LEU A 119 -12.66 -2.21 -1.87
CA LEU A 119 -12.19 -3.37 -2.64
C LEU A 119 -12.32 -3.13 -4.15
N SER A 120 -13.43 -2.53 -4.62
CA SER A 120 -13.62 -2.17 -6.02
C SER A 120 -12.57 -1.16 -6.50
N ARG A 121 -12.25 -0.16 -5.69
CA ARG A 121 -11.19 0.81 -6.01
C ARG A 121 -9.82 0.14 -6.10
N LYS A 122 -9.49 -0.75 -5.16
CA LYS A 122 -8.22 -1.51 -5.16
C LYS A 122 -8.12 -2.43 -6.37
N LEU A 123 -9.20 -3.15 -6.69
CA LEU A 123 -9.26 -4.01 -7.87
C LEU A 123 -9.04 -3.20 -9.16
N ASN A 124 -9.75 -2.09 -9.34
CA ASN A 124 -9.61 -1.22 -10.49
C ASN A 124 -8.18 -0.64 -10.61
N ALA A 125 -7.55 -0.28 -9.49
CA ALA A 125 -6.17 0.20 -9.48
C ALA A 125 -5.18 -0.91 -9.89
N ALA A 126 -5.38 -2.14 -9.43
CA ALA A 126 -4.57 -3.31 -9.79
C ALA A 126 -4.71 -3.65 -11.28
N MET A 127 -5.94 -3.70 -11.80
CA MET A 127 -6.22 -3.92 -13.23
C MET A 127 -5.61 -2.82 -14.12
N LYS A 128 -5.71 -1.56 -13.69
CA LYS A 128 -5.09 -0.44 -14.41
C LYS A 128 -3.57 -0.56 -14.43
N ARG A 129 -2.96 -0.97 -13.31
CA ARG A 129 -1.51 -1.20 -13.24
C ARG A 129 -1.10 -2.34 -14.16
N GLU A 130 -1.80 -3.46 -14.14
CA GLU A 130 -1.56 -4.59 -15.04
C GLU A 130 -1.63 -4.15 -16.51
N MET A 131 -2.70 -3.45 -16.89
CA MET A 131 -2.84 -2.90 -18.25
C MET A 131 -1.67 -1.98 -18.63
N LEU A 132 -1.21 -1.12 -17.71
CA LEU A 132 -0.08 -0.23 -17.97
C LEU A 132 1.22 -1.01 -18.16
N LEU A 133 1.47 -2.06 -17.38
CA LEU A 133 2.64 -2.94 -17.53
C LEU A 133 2.63 -3.71 -18.85
N LEU A 134 1.45 -4.15 -19.30
CA LEU A 134 1.31 -4.94 -20.55
C LEU A 134 1.40 -4.08 -21.82
N LYS A 135 0.96 -2.81 -21.77
CA LYS A 135 0.82 -1.96 -22.94
C LYS A 135 1.96 -0.97 -23.17
N ASN A 136 2.72 -0.65 -22.13
CA ASN A 136 3.68 0.44 -22.15
C ASN A 136 5.11 -0.07 -21.96
N THR A 137 6.05 0.69 -22.51
CA THR A 137 7.47 0.51 -22.18
C THR A 137 7.74 1.00 -20.74
N PRO A 138 8.84 0.59 -20.11
CA PRO A 138 9.23 1.10 -18.81
C PRO A 138 9.40 2.63 -18.76
N GLN A 139 9.77 3.24 -19.90
CA GLN A 139 9.86 4.70 -20.02
C GLN A 139 8.47 5.34 -19.94
N ASP A 140 7.51 4.85 -20.73
CA ASP A 140 6.12 5.36 -20.72
C ASP A 140 5.50 5.22 -19.32
N LEU A 141 5.77 4.10 -18.64
CA LEU A 141 5.28 3.88 -17.29
C LEU A 141 5.89 4.87 -16.29
N TYR A 142 7.18 5.18 -16.42
CA TYR A 142 7.83 6.19 -15.60
C TYR A 142 7.23 7.60 -15.87
N GLU A 143 7.02 7.98 -17.12
CA GLU A 143 6.37 9.24 -17.51
C GLU A 143 4.93 9.33 -16.98
N TYR A 144 4.20 8.21 -17.04
CA TYR A 144 2.86 8.11 -16.42
C TYR A 144 2.91 8.36 -14.91
N LEU A 145 3.87 7.76 -14.19
CA LEU A 145 4.02 7.99 -12.76
C LEU A 145 4.42 9.43 -12.46
N LEU A 146 5.29 10.01 -13.25
CA LEU A 146 5.70 11.41 -13.10
C LEU A 146 4.51 12.38 -13.23
N SER A 147 3.60 12.10 -14.16
CA SER A 147 2.46 12.95 -14.45
C SER A 147 1.27 12.74 -13.51
N HIS A 148 1.01 11.47 -13.10
CA HIS A 148 -0.22 11.10 -12.39
C HIS A 148 0.00 10.70 -10.93
N LYS A 149 1.23 10.33 -10.56
CA LYS A 149 1.62 9.92 -9.21
C LYS A 149 2.98 10.52 -8.82
N PRO A 150 3.17 11.85 -8.86
CA PRO A 150 4.48 12.47 -8.61
C PRO A 150 5.05 12.12 -7.23
N HIS A 151 4.19 11.88 -6.22
CA HIS A 151 4.60 11.44 -4.89
C HIS A 151 5.33 10.08 -4.91
N TYR A 152 5.07 9.19 -5.90
CA TYR A 152 5.85 7.95 -6.07
C TYR A 152 7.30 8.27 -6.42
N ILE A 153 7.50 9.21 -7.34
CA ILE A 153 8.85 9.60 -7.81
C ILE A 153 9.64 10.31 -6.72
N GLN A 154 8.96 11.07 -5.88
CA GLN A 154 9.56 11.90 -4.82
C GLN A 154 9.93 11.07 -3.58
N ASN A 155 9.10 10.09 -3.20
CA ASN A 155 9.21 9.45 -1.89
C ASN A 155 9.72 7.99 -1.95
N ILE A 156 9.57 7.31 -3.10
CA ILE A 156 9.99 5.91 -3.19
C ILE A 156 11.47 5.83 -3.60
N PRO A 157 12.30 5.10 -2.82
CA PRO A 157 13.69 4.85 -3.20
C PRO A 157 13.82 4.20 -4.58
N LEU A 158 14.82 4.65 -5.36
CA LEU A 158 15.02 4.25 -6.75
C LEU A 158 14.95 2.72 -6.96
N LYS A 159 15.54 1.94 -6.06
CA LYS A 159 15.57 0.47 -6.18
C LYS A 159 14.17 -0.14 -6.14
N TYR A 160 13.29 0.35 -5.26
CA TYR A 160 11.93 -0.14 -5.13
C TYR A 160 11.03 0.33 -6.26
N LEU A 161 11.23 1.58 -6.70
CA LEU A 161 10.53 2.12 -7.85
C LEU A 161 10.92 1.38 -9.15
N ALA A 162 12.19 1.05 -9.32
CA ALA A 162 12.68 0.26 -10.45
C ALA A 162 12.02 -1.13 -10.48
N SER A 163 11.99 -1.82 -9.33
CA SER A 163 11.31 -3.10 -9.19
C SER A 163 9.81 -2.99 -9.50
N TYR A 164 9.15 -1.92 -9.05
CA TYR A 164 7.73 -1.67 -9.32
C TYR A 164 7.42 -1.46 -10.81
N ILE A 165 8.36 -0.83 -11.55
CA ILE A 165 8.27 -0.60 -13.00
C ILE A 165 8.69 -1.85 -13.80
N GLY A 166 9.37 -2.82 -13.17
CA GLY A 166 9.85 -4.03 -13.83
C GLY A 166 11.22 -3.86 -14.50
N VAL A 167 12.08 -2.98 -14.00
CA VAL A 167 13.42 -2.73 -14.52
C VAL A 167 14.49 -2.75 -13.43
N THR A 168 15.76 -2.80 -13.84
CA THR A 168 16.88 -2.63 -12.91
C THR A 168 17.03 -1.15 -12.47
N PRO A 169 17.59 -0.87 -11.29
CA PRO A 169 17.88 0.50 -10.85
C PRO A 169 18.76 1.28 -11.85
N ILE A 170 19.69 0.60 -12.52
CA ILE A 170 20.55 1.22 -13.54
C ILE A 170 19.72 1.64 -14.76
N SER A 171 18.81 0.79 -15.22
CA SER A 171 17.91 1.08 -16.33
C SER A 171 17.00 2.26 -16.00
N LEU A 172 16.42 2.29 -14.79
CA LEU A 172 15.59 3.41 -14.36
C LEU A 172 16.38 4.72 -14.26
N SER A 173 17.61 4.67 -13.76
CA SER A 173 18.49 5.85 -13.73
C SER A 173 18.77 6.42 -15.14
N ARG A 174 18.93 5.55 -16.14
CA ARG A 174 19.09 5.96 -17.55
C ARG A 174 17.81 6.58 -18.12
N ILE A 175 16.65 6.00 -17.81
CA ILE A 175 15.34 6.56 -18.20
C ILE A 175 15.20 7.98 -17.64
N ARG A 176 15.46 8.17 -16.34
CA ARG A 176 15.39 9.50 -15.70
C ARG A 176 16.25 10.54 -16.39
N LYS A 177 17.49 10.19 -16.76
CA LYS A 177 18.41 11.10 -17.45
C LYS A 177 17.97 11.49 -18.87
N ARG A 178 17.13 10.68 -19.54
CA ARG A 178 16.62 11.02 -20.88
C ARG A 178 15.42 11.95 -20.84
N ILE A 179 14.67 11.92 -19.74
CA ILE A 179 13.42 12.68 -19.55
C ILE A 179 13.69 14.04 -18.88
N SER A 180 14.80 14.14 -18.09
CA SER A 180 15.25 15.40 -17.48
C SER A 180 15.92 16.29 -18.49
#